data_af62312e5f2ecd7150a36f1dca1716ba
#
_entry.id   af62312e5f2ecd7150a36f1dca1716ba
#
_cell.length_a   1.000
_cell.length_b   1.000
_cell.length_c   1.000
_cell.angle_alpha   90.00
_cell.angle_beta   90.00
_cell.angle_gamma   90.00
#
_symmetry.space_group_name_H-M   'P 1'
#
loop_
_entity.id
_entity.type
_entity.pdbx_description
1 polymer ?
#
loop_
_entity_poly.entity_id
_entity_poly.type
_entity_poly.pdbx_seq_one_letter_code
_entity_poly.pdbx_strand_id
1 'polypeptide(L)'
;ILSLLTIGVISLDKNFNILLFNKTLTKLFRNTKTFKINDNFLSYFPEWKKIFQNFETSNKVLLNFQYDFTLYDDQRNFNIRVIKEINDNKIEGYVVALDDATSLILAEKHAAWSDIARKIAHEVKNPLTPIKLSAERIEKKFLDAKTDKEDISLLTKTISRQVDDIGKLVDEFSSFARMPEAEIKLDNLSKCLEEAYLLYFNTRKDI
;
A
#
# COMPACT_ATOMS: atom_id res chain seq x y z
N ILE A 1 27.39 21.09 -0.12
CA ILE A 1 26.95 19.80 -0.74
C ILE A 1 25.66 19.30 -0.08
N LEU A 2 25.54 19.28 1.27
CA LEU A 2 24.34 18.80 1.98
C LEU A 2 23.05 19.60 1.68
N SER A 3 23.15 20.83 1.21
CA SER A 3 21.99 21.68 0.87
C SER A 3 21.32 21.36 -0.47
N LEU A 4 21.92 20.52 -1.29
CA LEU A 4 21.39 20.07 -2.61
C LEU A 4 20.65 18.75 -2.52
N LEU A 5 20.71 18.05 -1.38
CA LEU A 5 20.01 16.79 -1.20
C LEU A 5 18.51 17.04 -1.01
N THR A 6 17.68 16.23 -1.66
CA THR A 6 16.22 16.20 -1.47
C THR A 6 15.83 15.45 -0.18
N ILE A 7 16.78 14.76 0.44
CA ILE A 7 16.63 13.94 1.63
C ILE A 7 17.01 14.77 2.86
N GLY A 8 16.20 14.69 3.93
CA GLY A 8 16.53 15.24 5.24
C GLY A 8 17.63 14.39 5.89
N VAL A 9 18.76 15.02 6.28
CA VAL A 9 19.87 14.31 6.92
C VAL A 9 20.18 14.97 8.25
N ILE A 10 20.42 14.13 9.26
CA ILE A 10 20.79 14.55 10.60
C ILE A 10 21.89 13.63 11.14
N SER A 11 22.93 14.21 11.72
CA SER A 11 23.98 13.48 12.43
C SER A 11 23.80 13.66 13.92
N LEU A 12 23.98 12.56 14.65
CA LEU A 12 23.77 12.45 16.09
C LEU A 12 25.06 11.92 16.76
N ASP A 13 25.29 12.35 17.98
CA ASP A 13 26.30 11.72 18.83
C ASP A 13 25.83 10.35 19.36
N LYS A 14 26.67 9.66 20.12
CA LYS A 14 26.35 8.36 20.75
C LYS A 14 25.16 8.42 21.71
N ASN A 15 24.80 9.57 22.23
CA ASN A 15 23.67 9.80 23.16
C ASN A 15 22.42 10.29 22.42
N PHE A 16 22.43 10.26 21.08
CA PHE A 16 21.36 10.76 20.20
C PHE A 16 21.17 12.29 20.26
N ASN A 17 22.17 13.07 20.68
CA ASN A 17 22.11 14.52 20.59
C ASN A 17 22.46 14.97 19.16
N ILE A 18 21.77 15.98 18.68
CA ILE A 18 21.90 16.50 17.32
C ILE A 18 23.22 17.26 17.19
N LEU A 19 24.10 16.80 16.31
CA LEU A 19 25.37 17.48 15.97
C LEU A 19 25.18 18.42 14.79
N LEU A 20 24.51 17.97 13.76
CA LEU A 20 24.22 18.79 12.57
C LEU A 20 22.98 18.23 11.83
N PHE A 21 22.36 19.08 11.03
CA PHE A 21 21.29 18.70 10.12
C PHE A 21 21.30 19.61 8.88
N ASN A 22 20.69 19.12 7.79
CA ASN A 22 20.61 19.89 6.54
C ASN A 22 19.31 20.73 6.46
N LYS A 23 19.31 21.71 5.54
CA LYS A 23 18.13 22.57 5.29
C LYS A 23 16.92 21.81 4.83
N THR A 24 17.09 20.65 4.19
CA THR A 24 15.98 19.82 3.73
C THR A 24 15.20 19.26 4.91
N LEU A 25 15.86 18.81 5.96
CA LEU A 25 15.18 18.35 7.18
C LEU A 25 14.27 19.44 7.75
N THR A 26 14.78 20.68 7.84
CA THR A 26 14.00 21.84 8.32
C THR A 26 12.78 22.12 7.42
N LYS A 27 12.92 21.94 6.10
CA LYS A 27 11.82 22.12 5.16
C LYS A 27 10.76 21.03 5.29
N LEU A 28 11.17 19.78 5.45
CA LEU A 28 10.25 18.63 5.61
C LEU A 28 9.33 18.80 6.84
N PHE A 29 9.89 19.29 7.94
CA PHE A 29 9.17 19.48 9.21
C PHE A 29 8.82 20.94 9.52
N ARG A 30 8.86 21.81 8.52
CA ARG A 30 8.55 23.24 8.68
C ARG A 30 7.20 23.41 9.41
N ASN A 31 7.22 24.25 10.48
CA ASN A 31 6.07 24.53 11.36
C ASN A 31 5.55 23.36 12.24
N THR A 32 6.13 22.16 12.14
CA THR A 32 5.75 21.06 13.03
C THR A 32 6.83 20.75 14.06
N LYS A 33 8.10 20.78 13.65
CA LYS A 33 9.26 20.54 14.53
C LYS A 33 10.37 21.53 14.21
N THR A 34 10.94 22.15 15.23
CA THR A 34 12.11 23.03 15.11
C THR A 34 13.29 22.35 15.75
N PHE A 35 14.18 21.77 14.94
CA PHE A 35 15.39 21.10 15.41
C PHE A 35 16.43 22.10 15.87
N LYS A 36 17.12 21.79 16.99
CA LYS A 36 18.24 22.56 17.51
C LYS A 36 19.45 21.65 17.74
N ILE A 37 20.64 22.19 17.52
CA ILE A 37 21.90 21.52 17.83
C ILE A 37 21.97 21.27 19.35
N ASN A 38 22.49 20.12 19.76
CA ASN A 38 22.58 19.60 21.11
C ASN A 38 21.26 19.16 21.75
N ASP A 39 20.12 19.31 21.10
CA ASP A 39 18.89 18.70 21.58
C ASP A 39 18.93 17.19 21.35
N ASN A 40 18.28 16.41 22.22
CA ASN A 40 18.16 14.97 22.01
C ASN A 40 17.14 14.69 20.90
N PHE A 41 17.59 14.00 19.85
CA PHE A 41 16.78 13.65 18.68
C PHE A 41 15.51 12.86 19.04
N LEU A 42 15.61 11.92 19.99
CA LEU A 42 14.49 11.09 20.39
C LEU A 42 13.43 11.86 21.21
N SER A 43 13.70 13.10 21.62
CA SER A 43 12.66 13.97 22.17
C SER A 43 11.70 14.49 21.10
N TYR A 44 12.17 14.56 19.85
CA TYR A 44 11.33 14.93 18.69
C TYR A 44 10.54 13.74 18.14
N PHE A 45 11.02 12.49 18.36
CA PHE A 45 10.45 11.24 17.88
C PHE A 45 10.43 10.19 19.01
N PRO A 46 9.63 10.40 20.07
CA PRO A 46 9.62 9.52 21.24
C PRO A 46 9.21 8.09 20.90
N GLU A 47 8.39 7.90 19.87
CA GLU A 47 7.95 6.62 19.33
C GLU A 47 9.11 5.77 18.77
N TRP A 48 10.21 6.40 18.34
CA TRP A 48 11.38 5.70 17.79
C TRP A 48 12.35 5.24 18.87
N LYS A 49 12.16 5.63 20.13
CA LYS A 49 13.07 5.30 21.24
C LYS A 49 13.36 3.80 21.33
N LYS A 50 12.31 2.98 21.26
CA LYS A 50 12.45 1.52 21.33
C LYS A 50 13.18 0.94 20.10
N ILE A 51 12.92 1.51 18.92
CA ILE A 51 13.57 1.11 17.66
C ILE A 51 15.07 1.38 17.75
N PHE A 52 15.46 2.58 18.19
CA PHE A 52 16.86 2.98 18.33
C PHE A 52 17.60 2.19 19.41
N GLN A 53 16.97 1.91 20.55
CA GLN A 53 17.55 1.05 21.61
C GLN A 53 17.82 -0.37 21.11
N ASN A 54 16.89 -0.97 20.40
CA ASN A 54 17.08 -2.29 19.79
C ASN A 54 18.17 -2.26 18.72
N PHE A 55 18.24 -1.19 17.94
CA PHE A 55 19.28 -1.03 16.93
C PHE A 55 20.66 -0.86 17.58
N GLU A 56 20.80 -0.05 18.61
CA GLU A 56 22.04 0.19 19.36
C GLU A 56 22.69 -1.11 19.82
N THR A 57 21.89 -2.01 20.42
CA THR A 57 22.35 -3.31 20.94
C THR A 57 22.57 -4.38 19.87
N SER A 58 22.09 -4.14 18.65
CA SER A 58 22.23 -5.09 17.54
C SER A 58 23.60 -5.00 16.88
N ASN A 59 24.04 -6.09 16.23
CA ASN A 59 25.26 -6.10 15.41
C ASN A 59 25.07 -5.45 14.02
N LYS A 60 23.89 -4.91 13.72
CA LYS A 60 23.61 -4.26 12.44
C LYS A 60 24.21 -2.87 12.42
N VAL A 61 24.83 -2.49 11.31
CA VAL A 61 25.36 -1.14 11.05
C VAL A 61 24.32 -0.23 10.40
N LEU A 62 23.34 -0.83 9.69
CA LEU A 62 22.28 -0.16 8.96
C LEU A 62 20.92 -0.62 9.46
N LEU A 63 20.01 0.33 9.69
CA LEU A 63 18.59 0.12 9.97
C LEU A 63 17.77 0.89 8.93
N ASN A 64 16.81 0.21 8.32
CA ASN A 64 15.81 0.83 7.44
C ASN A 64 14.42 0.52 7.96
N PHE A 65 13.54 1.53 7.98
CA PHE A 65 12.13 1.35 8.27
C PHE A 65 11.31 2.47 7.62
N GLN A 66 10.03 2.20 7.42
CA GLN A 66 9.07 3.19 6.95
C GLN A 66 8.28 3.75 8.12
N TYR A 67 7.96 5.02 8.04
CA TYR A 67 7.16 5.68 9.06
C TYR A 67 6.23 6.73 8.44
N ASP A 68 4.98 6.71 8.89
CA ASP A 68 3.96 7.62 8.43
C ASP A 68 3.84 8.80 9.40
N PHE A 69 4.04 10.00 8.87
CA PHE A 69 3.83 11.23 9.61
C PHE A 69 2.54 11.92 9.16
N THR A 70 1.75 12.38 10.11
CA THR A 70 0.71 13.36 9.83
C THR A 70 1.31 14.75 9.93
N LEU A 71 1.52 15.39 8.79
CA LEU A 71 2.04 16.76 8.70
C LEU A 71 0.97 17.65 8.06
N TYR A 72 0.43 18.62 8.78
CA TYR A 72 -0.59 19.56 8.28
C TYR A 72 -1.86 18.90 7.74
N ASP A 73 -2.40 17.89 8.42
CA ASP A 73 -3.52 17.05 7.99
C ASP A 73 -3.23 16.17 6.75
N ASP A 74 -2.00 16.22 6.19
CA ASP A 74 -1.54 15.32 5.15
C ASP A 74 -0.78 14.14 5.76
N GLN A 75 -1.16 12.93 5.38
CA GLN A 75 -0.36 11.73 5.65
C GLN A 75 0.80 11.67 4.67
N ARG A 76 2.02 11.58 5.20
CA ARG A 76 3.25 11.45 4.43
C ARG A 76 4.02 10.22 4.85
N ASN A 77 4.50 9.50 3.86
CA ASN A 77 5.29 8.28 4.06
C ASN A 77 6.76 8.60 3.95
N PHE A 78 7.53 8.26 4.96
CA PHE A 78 8.98 8.47 4.97
C PHE A 78 9.72 7.14 5.01
N ASN A 79 10.74 7.02 4.17
CA ASN A 79 11.76 5.99 4.31
C ASN A 79 12.84 6.52 5.24
N ILE A 80 13.01 5.88 6.39
CA ILE A 80 14.00 6.24 7.40
C ILE A 80 15.15 5.27 7.29
N ARG A 81 16.36 5.84 7.18
CA ARG A 81 17.60 5.07 7.18
C ARG A 81 18.51 5.57 8.28
N VAL A 82 18.95 4.67 9.15
CA VAL A 82 19.86 4.98 10.24
C VAL A 82 21.14 4.18 10.07
N ILE A 83 22.28 4.86 10.11
CA ILE A 83 23.61 4.25 9.98
C ILE A 83 24.38 4.54 11.26
N LYS A 84 25.02 3.52 11.84
CA LYS A 84 25.99 3.69 12.93
C LYS A 84 27.31 4.20 12.40
N GLU A 85 27.85 5.23 12.99
CA GLU A 85 29.25 5.64 12.82
C GLU A 85 30.09 4.86 13.83
N ILE A 86 30.92 3.95 13.34
CA ILE A 86 31.73 3.07 14.18
C ILE A 86 33.20 3.37 13.94
N ASN A 87 33.93 3.66 15.00
CA ASN A 87 35.36 3.82 14.99
C ASN A 87 35.97 2.95 16.10
N ASP A 88 37.04 2.19 15.83
CA ASP A 88 37.69 1.26 16.75
C ASP A 88 36.71 0.34 17.50
N ASN A 89 35.73 -0.25 16.79
CA ASN A 89 34.64 -1.08 17.34
C ASN A 89 33.74 -0.38 18.37
N LYS A 90 33.76 0.95 18.44
CA LYS A 90 32.88 1.74 19.30
C LYS A 90 31.96 2.61 18.45
N ILE A 91 30.71 2.71 18.91
CA ILE A 91 29.75 3.62 18.28
C ILE A 91 30.11 5.06 18.71
N GLU A 92 30.46 5.90 17.73
CA GLU A 92 30.72 7.32 17.95
C GLU A 92 29.46 8.17 17.72
N GLY A 93 28.58 7.72 16.83
CA GLY A 93 27.36 8.42 16.51
C GLY A 93 26.45 7.68 15.52
N TYR A 94 25.50 8.43 15.00
CA TYR A 94 24.52 7.93 14.04
C TYR A 94 24.26 8.98 12.97
N VAL A 95 24.02 8.50 11.74
CA VAL A 95 23.49 9.34 10.66
C VAL A 95 22.09 8.85 10.36
N VAL A 96 21.11 9.76 10.42
CA VAL A 96 19.70 9.48 10.09
C VAL A 96 19.35 10.23 8.82
N ALA A 97 18.85 9.50 7.83
CA ALA A 97 18.32 10.04 6.58
C ALA A 97 16.81 9.81 6.53
N LEU A 98 16.08 10.89 6.22
CA LEU A 98 14.61 10.89 6.07
C LEU A 98 14.28 11.27 4.63
N ASP A 99 13.72 10.34 3.90
CA ASP A 99 13.33 10.49 2.51
C ASP A 99 11.80 10.46 2.39
N ASP A 100 11.21 11.56 1.90
CA ASP A 100 9.77 11.65 1.66
C ASP A 100 9.42 10.85 0.40
N ALA A 101 8.92 9.64 0.60
CA ALA A 101 8.53 8.71 -0.45
C ALA A 101 7.04 8.86 -0.85
N THR A 102 6.31 9.84 -0.30
CA THR A 102 4.86 9.99 -0.49
C THR A 102 4.48 10.05 -1.97
N SER A 103 5.15 10.89 -2.76
CA SER A 103 4.86 11.02 -4.20
C SER A 103 5.16 9.75 -4.98
N LEU A 104 6.22 9.02 -4.62
CA LEU A 104 6.58 7.75 -5.25
C LEU A 104 5.51 6.68 -4.96
N ILE A 105 5.16 6.51 -3.70
CA ILE A 105 4.14 5.54 -3.27
C ILE A 105 2.78 5.85 -3.90
N LEU A 106 2.39 7.14 -3.98
CA LEU A 106 1.17 7.54 -4.66
C LEU A 106 1.22 7.25 -6.16
N ALA A 107 2.35 7.51 -6.83
CA ALA A 107 2.53 7.19 -8.24
C ALA A 107 2.45 5.68 -8.50
N GLU A 108 3.08 4.85 -7.67
CA GLU A 108 2.98 3.39 -7.75
C GLU A 108 1.53 2.91 -7.53
N LYS A 109 0.84 3.45 -6.54
CA LYS A 109 -0.58 3.16 -6.31
C LYS A 109 -1.43 3.55 -7.53
N HIS A 110 -1.23 4.74 -8.11
CA HIS A 110 -1.95 5.17 -9.30
C HIS A 110 -1.69 4.29 -10.52
N ALA A 111 -0.45 3.84 -10.75
CA ALA A 111 -0.11 2.92 -11.82
C ALA A 111 -0.84 1.57 -11.64
N ALA A 112 -0.77 0.98 -10.46
CA ALA A 112 -1.48 -0.25 -10.13
C ALA A 112 -3.01 -0.11 -10.31
N TRP A 113 -3.59 1.02 -9.88
CA TRP A 113 -5.01 1.32 -10.07
C TRP A 113 -5.40 1.41 -11.54
N SER A 114 -4.57 2.01 -12.39
CA SER A 114 -4.84 2.13 -13.83
C SER A 114 -4.93 0.76 -14.50
N ASP A 115 -4.04 -0.16 -14.16
CA ASP A 115 -4.03 -1.52 -14.71
C ASP A 115 -5.25 -2.33 -14.25
N ILE A 116 -5.60 -2.21 -12.96
CA ILE A 116 -6.79 -2.85 -12.40
C ILE A 116 -8.06 -2.31 -13.04
N ALA A 117 -8.20 -0.99 -13.16
CA ALA A 117 -9.36 -0.36 -13.80
C ALA A 117 -9.55 -0.82 -15.26
N ARG A 118 -8.45 -0.96 -16.01
CA ARG A 118 -8.49 -1.50 -17.38
C ARG A 118 -8.97 -2.95 -17.40
N LYS A 119 -8.47 -3.78 -16.50
CA LYS A 119 -8.88 -5.19 -16.38
C LYS A 119 -10.36 -5.30 -16.06
N ILE A 120 -10.86 -4.53 -15.08
CA ILE A 120 -12.26 -4.49 -14.69
C ILE A 120 -13.14 -4.06 -15.86
N ALA A 121 -12.75 -3.01 -16.59
CA ALA A 121 -13.50 -2.56 -17.76
C ALA A 121 -13.67 -3.68 -18.80
N HIS A 122 -12.62 -4.50 -19.02
CA HIS A 122 -12.69 -5.66 -19.88
C HIS A 122 -13.60 -6.76 -19.31
N GLU A 123 -13.48 -7.06 -18.04
CA GLU A 123 -14.25 -8.12 -17.38
C GLU A 123 -15.75 -7.74 -17.26
N VAL A 124 -16.09 -6.47 -17.08
CA VAL A 124 -17.48 -5.98 -17.14
C VAL A 124 -18.04 -6.01 -18.57
N LYS A 125 -17.22 -5.72 -19.58
CA LYS A 125 -17.66 -5.76 -20.99
C LYS A 125 -18.05 -7.17 -21.43
N ASN A 126 -17.43 -8.21 -20.88
CA ASN A 126 -17.70 -9.61 -21.24
C ASN A 126 -19.15 -10.02 -20.96
N PRO A 127 -19.73 -9.84 -19.76
CA PRO A 127 -21.12 -10.17 -19.47
C PRO A 127 -22.12 -9.20 -20.12
N LEU A 128 -21.74 -7.96 -20.42
CA LEU A 128 -22.62 -6.99 -21.10
C LEU A 128 -22.97 -7.43 -22.53
N THR A 129 -22.07 -8.09 -23.25
CA THR A 129 -22.31 -8.56 -24.63
C THR A 129 -23.45 -9.58 -24.70
N PRO A 130 -23.47 -10.67 -23.91
CA PRO A 130 -24.59 -11.62 -23.93
C PRO A 130 -25.88 -11.01 -23.39
N ILE A 131 -25.85 -10.06 -22.46
CA ILE A 131 -27.02 -9.31 -22.01
C ILE A 131 -27.65 -8.57 -23.20
N LYS A 132 -26.84 -7.78 -23.91
CA LYS A 132 -27.30 -7.02 -25.08
C LYS A 132 -27.87 -7.92 -26.14
N LEU A 133 -27.17 -8.99 -26.53
CA LEU A 133 -27.64 -9.95 -27.54
C LEU A 133 -28.93 -10.66 -27.12
N SER A 134 -29.08 -11.00 -25.85
CA SER A 134 -30.31 -11.63 -25.33
C SER A 134 -31.48 -10.65 -25.37
N ALA A 135 -31.27 -9.39 -24.99
CA ALA A 135 -32.29 -8.36 -25.06
C ALA A 135 -32.74 -8.10 -26.52
N GLU A 136 -31.80 -7.96 -27.47
CA GLU A 136 -32.08 -7.78 -28.89
C GLU A 136 -32.86 -8.98 -29.48
N ARG A 137 -32.54 -10.22 -29.05
CA ARG A 137 -33.28 -11.41 -29.47
C ARG A 137 -34.68 -11.43 -28.92
N ILE A 138 -34.91 -11.04 -27.67
CA ILE A 138 -36.23 -10.93 -27.07
C ILE A 138 -37.07 -9.92 -27.85
N GLU A 139 -36.53 -8.73 -28.14
CA GLU A 139 -37.21 -7.70 -28.89
C GLU A 139 -37.62 -8.19 -30.28
N LYS A 140 -36.70 -8.82 -31.03
CA LYS A 140 -36.99 -9.34 -32.38
C LYS A 140 -38.05 -10.41 -32.35
N LYS A 141 -38.00 -11.37 -31.37
CA LYS A 141 -39.01 -12.42 -31.24
C LYS A 141 -40.39 -11.87 -30.87
N PHE A 142 -40.44 -10.80 -30.08
CA PHE A 142 -41.67 -10.15 -29.70
C PHE A 142 -42.37 -9.48 -30.90
N LEU A 143 -41.60 -8.96 -31.83
CA LEU A 143 -42.11 -8.34 -33.06
C LEU A 143 -42.61 -9.38 -34.10
N ASP A 144 -42.02 -10.57 -34.15
CA ASP A 144 -42.34 -11.63 -35.12
C ASP A 144 -43.55 -12.49 -34.76
N ALA A 145 -44.26 -12.21 -33.65
CA ALA A 145 -45.49 -12.95 -33.17
C ALA A 145 -45.33 -14.48 -33.06
N LYS A 146 -44.15 -15.04 -33.19
CA LYS A 146 -43.83 -16.48 -33.06
C LYS A 146 -43.00 -16.71 -31.79
N THR A 147 -43.57 -16.35 -30.66
CA THR A 147 -42.77 -16.35 -29.41
C THR A 147 -43.01 -17.67 -28.67
N ASP A 148 -41.98 -18.49 -28.59
CA ASP A 148 -41.94 -19.62 -27.67
C ASP A 148 -41.61 -19.12 -26.26
N LYS A 149 -42.47 -19.44 -25.27
CA LYS A 149 -42.27 -19.00 -23.88
C LYS A 149 -40.98 -19.56 -23.27
N GLU A 150 -40.55 -20.75 -23.71
CA GLU A 150 -39.32 -21.37 -23.23
C GLU A 150 -38.06 -20.58 -23.68
N ASP A 151 -38.05 -20.14 -24.91
CA ASP A 151 -36.97 -19.30 -25.46
C ASP A 151 -36.80 -17.96 -24.73
N ILE A 152 -37.91 -17.28 -24.41
CA ILE A 152 -37.86 -16.03 -23.64
C ILE A 152 -37.36 -16.30 -22.23
N SER A 153 -37.81 -17.38 -21.61
CA SER A 153 -37.34 -17.78 -20.28
C SER A 153 -35.84 -18.05 -20.26
N LEU A 154 -35.27 -18.67 -21.29
CA LEU A 154 -33.86 -18.93 -21.41
C LEU A 154 -33.05 -17.63 -21.57
N LEU A 155 -33.50 -16.69 -22.42
CA LEU A 155 -32.85 -15.40 -22.65
C LEU A 155 -32.89 -14.52 -21.41
N THR A 156 -34.01 -14.45 -20.70
CA THR A 156 -34.13 -13.71 -19.45
C THR A 156 -33.27 -14.30 -18.34
N LYS A 157 -33.21 -15.63 -18.20
CA LYS A 157 -32.29 -16.30 -17.25
C LYS A 157 -30.83 -16.00 -17.58
N THR A 158 -30.47 -15.91 -18.86
CA THR A 158 -29.12 -15.52 -19.29
C THR A 158 -28.80 -14.10 -18.85
N ILE A 159 -29.72 -13.16 -19.05
CA ILE A 159 -29.55 -11.78 -18.60
C ILE A 159 -29.37 -11.73 -17.08
N SER A 160 -30.26 -12.37 -16.31
CA SER A 160 -30.18 -12.36 -14.85
C SER A 160 -28.84 -12.90 -14.34
N ARG A 161 -28.40 -14.04 -14.88
CA ARG A 161 -27.10 -14.63 -14.50
C ARG A 161 -25.94 -13.68 -14.77
N GLN A 162 -25.92 -13.03 -15.93
CA GLN A 162 -24.84 -12.10 -16.29
C GLN A 162 -24.83 -10.82 -15.42
N VAL A 163 -26.03 -10.37 -15.00
CA VAL A 163 -26.15 -9.26 -14.02
C VAL A 163 -25.59 -9.66 -12.67
N ASP A 164 -25.90 -10.89 -12.21
CA ASP A 164 -25.36 -11.43 -10.95
C ASP A 164 -23.83 -11.55 -11.02
N ASP A 165 -23.27 -11.98 -12.15
CA ASP A 165 -21.84 -12.07 -12.36
C ASP A 165 -21.16 -10.69 -12.32
N ILE A 166 -21.78 -9.64 -12.89
CA ILE A 166 -21.31 -8.26 -12.76
C ILE A 166 -21.37 -7.81 -11.29
N GLY A 167 -22.45 -8.15 -10.57
CA GLY A 167 -22.59 -7.83 -9.15
C GLY A 167 -21.43 -8.36 -8.34
N LYS A 168 -21.08 -9.64 -8.49
CA LYS A 168 -19.94 -10.27 -7.82
C LYS A 168 -18.61 -9.56 -8.14
N LEU A 169 -18.39 -9.24 -9.41
CA LEU A 169 -17.20 -8.52 -9.86
C LEU A 169 -17.06 -7.14 -9.20
N VAL A 170 -18.18 -6.41 -9.07
CA VAL A 170 -18.22 -5.11 -8.38
C VAL A 170 -17.97 -5.26 -6.88
N ASP A 171 -18.51 -6.30 -6.25
CA ASP A 171 -18.30 -6.58 -4.83
C ASP A 171 -16.84 -6.95 -4.52
N GLU A 172 -16.23 -7.80 -5.36
CA GLU A 172 -14.82 -8.15 -5.27
C GLU A 172 -13.93 -6.91 -5.42
N PHE A 173 -14.24 -6.06 -6.41
CA PHE A 173 -13.49 -4.81 -6.59
C PHE A 173 -13.68 -3.85 -5.42
N SER A 174 -14.89 -3.70 -4.92
CA SER A 174 -15.16 -2.84 -3.75
C SER A 174 -14.44 -3.33 -2.50
N SER A 175 -14.32 -4.65 -2.33
CA SER A 175 -13.56 -5.26 -1.25
C SER A 175 -12.06 -5.00 -1.41
N PHE A 176 -11.53 -5.13 -2.63
CA PHE A 176 -10.13 -4.80 -2.94
C PHE A 176 -9.83 -3.30 -2.75
N ALA A 177 -10.76 -2.42 -3.17
CA ALA A 177 -10.62 -0.98 -3.01
C ALA A 177 -10.58 -0.52 -1.55
N ARG A 178 -11.22 -1.28 -0.66
CA ARG A 178 -11.24 -1.05 0.79
C ARG A 178 -10.20 -1.85 1.54
N MET A 179 -9.12 -2.31 0.88
CA MET A 179 -8.07 -3.04 1.60
C MET A 179 -7.75 -2.33 2.91
N PRO A 180 -8.05 -2.93 4.07
CA PRO A 180 -7.65 -2.37 5.35
C PRO A 180 -6.13 -2.32 5.37
N GLU A 181 -5.58 -1.31 6.02
CA GLU A 181 -4.14 -1.28 6.31
C GLU A 181 -3.74 -2.60 6.97
N ALA A 182 -2.60 -3.15 6.56
CA ALA A 182 -2.11 -4.40 7.10
C ALA A 182 -1.89 -4.26 8.61
N GLU A 183 -2.76 -4.86 9.42
CA GLU A 183 -2.52 -4.99 10.85
C GLU A 183 -1.45 -6.06 11.08
N ILE A 184 -0.23 -5.61 11.42
CA ILE A 184 0.85 -6.53 11.76
C ILE A 184 0.55 -7.13 13.14
N LYS A 185 0.20 -8.40 13.15
CA LYS A 185 -0.05 -9.21 14.38
C LYS A 185 0.98 -10.32 14.45
N LEU A 186 1.35 -10.69 15.70
CA LEU A 186 2.07 -11.93 15.94
C LEU A 186 1.13 -13.10 15.59
N ASP A 187 1.48 -13.88 14.59
CA ASP A 187 0.69 -15.04 14.16
C ASP A 187 1.61 -16.25 13.94
N ASN A 188 1.00 -17.43 13.84
CA ASN A 188 1.72 -18.67 13.62
C ASN A 188 1.94 -18.87 12.12
N LEU A 189 3.19 -18.74 11.67
CA LEU A 189 3.57 -18.87 10.26
C LEU A 189 3.15 -20.22 9.65
N SER A 190 3.24 -21.32 10.43
CA SER A 190 2.82 -22.67 9.97
C SER A 190 1.33 -22.70 9.65
N LYS A 191 0.50 -22.07 10.49
CA LYS A 191 -0.95 -21.97 10.26
C LYS A 191 -1.28 -21.13 9.04
N CYS A 192 -0.62 -19.98 8.86
CA CYS A 192 -0.78 -19.15 7.68
C CYS A 192 -0.39 -19.89 6.38
N LEU A 193 0.67 -20.69 6.42
CA LEU A 193 1.09 -21.51 5.28
C LEU A 193 0.10 -22.63 4.98
N GLU A 194 -0.46 -23.29 5.99
CA GLU A 194 -1.50 -24.30 5.80
C GLU A 194 -2.77 -23.72 5.19
N GLU A 195 -3.23 -22.57 5.67
CA GLU A 195 -4.39 -21.86 5.13
C GLU A 195 -4.15 -21.42 3.68
N ALA A 196 -2.98 -20.86 3.37
CA ALA A 196 -2.61 -20.48 2.02
C ALA A 196 -2.51 -21.68 1.08
N TYR A 197 -1.98 -22.82 1.56
CA TYR A 197 -1.89 -24.06 0.81
C TYR A 197 -3.28 -24.63 0.51
N LEU A 198 -4.19 -24.65 1.48
CA LEU A 198 -5.57 -25.11 1.31
C LEU A 198 -6.36 -24.24 0.32
N LEU A 199 -6.18 -22.92 0.37
CA LEU A 199 -6.77 -21.99 -0.59
C LEU A 199 -6.25 -22.27 -2.02
N TYR A 200 -4.95 -22.45 -2.17
CA TYR A 200 -4.33 -22.73 -3.47
C TYR A 200 -4.75 -24.10 -4.02
N PHE A 201 -4.83 -25.12 -3.17
CA PHE A 201 -5.21 -26.48 -3.57
C PHE A 201 -6.70 -26.58 -3.97
N ASN A 202 -7.57 -25.85 -3.28
CA ASN A 202 -9.01 -25.84 -3.60
C ASN A 202 -9.33 -25.05 -4.88
N THR A 203 -8.49 -24.08 -5.27
CA THR A 203 -8.66 -23.33 -6.52
C THR A 203 -8.17 -24.09 -7.76
N ARG A 204 -7.39 -25.16 -7.59
CA ARG A 204 -6.83 -25.99 -8.69
C ARG A 204 -7.53 -27.32 -8.87
N LYS A 205 -8.81 -27.46 -8.52
CA LYS A 205 -9.60 -28.69 -8.76
C LYS A 205 -9.97 -28.92 -10.23
N ASP A 206 -9.50 -28.09 -11.16
CA ASP A 206 -9.81 -28.17 -12.60
C ASP A 206 -8.58 -28.52 -13.47
N ILE A 207 -7.68 -29.36 -12.97
CA ILE A 207 -6.67 -30.04 -13.82
C ILE A 207 -6.66 -31.52 -13.50
#